data_6fb66323f4df9cf27f2c516b02485824
#
_entry.id   6fb66323f4df9cf27f2c516b02485824
#
_cell.length_a   1.000
_cell.length_b   1.000
_cell.length_c   1.000
_cell.angle_alpha   90.00
_cell.angle_beta   90.00
_cell.angle_gamma   90.00
#
_symmetry.space_group_name_H-M   'P 1'
#
loop_
_entity.id
_entity.type
_entity.pdbx_description
1 polymer ?
#
loop_
_entity_poly.entity_id
_entity_poly.type
_entity_poly.pdbx_seq_one_letter_code
_entity_poly.pdbx_strand_id
1 'polypeptide(L)'
;MSKVIRCLTTDATVMAMAMDATDMVAEAERIHHPSAVVTAALGRLLTASSMMGILLKGRDDSVTLKLSGNGPAGTVMAVADSEGNARGYAANPVVEIPLKTNGKLDVSGAVGTQGMLYVMRDSGGAEPYVGCTPLVSGEIAEDITQYLSLIHI
;
A
#
# COMPACT_ATOMS: atom_id res chain seq x y z
N MET A 1 -16.09 6.66 7.96
CA MET A 1 -14.96 7.55 7.66
C MET A 1 -13.71 6.98 8.28
N SER A 2 -12.72 6.64 7.45
CA SER A 2 -11.46 6.09 7.94
C SER A 2 -10.76 7.08 8.88
N LYS A 3 -10.08 6.56 9.91
CA LYS A 3 -9.46 7.39 10.95
C LYS A 3 -7.97 7.07 11.06
N VAL A 4 -7.16 8.11 11.20
CA VAL A 4 -5.72 8.00 11.48
C VAL A 4 -5.41 8.65 12.81
N ILE A 5 -4.63 7.96 13.63
CA ILE A 5 -4.05 8.49 14.86
C ILE A 5 -2.54 8.55 14.66
N ARG A 6 -1.94 9.68 14.99
CA ARG A 6 -0.49 9.87 14.99
C ARG A 6 -0.05 10.28 16.38
N CYS A 7 0.93 9.57 16.91
CA CYS A 7 1.51 9.80 18.22
C CYS A 7 3.00 10.09 18.09
N LEU A 8 3.51 10.92 18.97
CA LEU A 8 4.92 11.22 19.11
C LEU A 8 5.30 11.03 20.58
N THR A 9 6.45 10.40 20.85
CA THR A 9 6.99 10.33 22.21
C THR A 9 7.33 11.73 22.74
N THR A 10 7.33 11.89 24.06
CA THR A 10 7.59 13.20 24.71
C THR A 10 8.98 13.74 24.37
N ASP A 11 9.93 12.87 24.12
CA ASP A 11 11.30 13.20 23.69
C ASP A 11 11.44 13.35 22.17
N ALA A 12 10.33 13.19 21.43
CA ALA A 12 10.26 13.28 19.97
C ALA A 12 11.15 12.28 19.21
N THR A 13 11.57 11.19 19.84
CA THR A 13 12.46 10.20 19.21
C THR A 13 11.72 9.15 18.40
N VAL A 14 10.44 8.87 18.73
CA VAL A 14 9.62 7.87 18.04
C VAL A 14 8.28 8.47 17.66
N MET A 15 7.91 8.27 16.40
CA MET A 15 6.57 8.56 15.89
C MET A 15 5.88 7.26 15.53
N ALA A 16 4.63 7.11 15.95
CA ALA A 16 3.77 6.00 15.58
C ALA A 16 2.51 6.49 14.89
N MET A 17 2.02 5.70 13.94
CA MET A 17 0.75 5.93 13.26
C MET A 17 -0.08 4.65 13.28
N ALA A 18 -1.38 4.80 13.48
CA ALA A 18 -2.35 3.72 13.34
C ALA A 18 -3.54 4.21 12.53
N MET A 19 -4.10 3.34 11.69
CA MET A 19 -5.22 3.68 10.81
C MET A 19 -6.30 2.61 10.87
N ASP A 20 -7.55 3.05 11.03
CA ASP A 20 -8.72 2.25 10.70
C ASP A 20 -9.11 2.57 9.24
N ALA A 21 -8.81 1.63 8.36
CA ALA A 21 -9.04 1.76 6.91
C ALA A 21 -10.32 1.05 6.44
N THR A 22 -11.18 0.61 7.35
CA THR A 22 -12.35 -0.23 7.03
C THR A 22 -13.23 0.41 5.95
N ASP A 23 -13.62 1.67 6.12
CA ASP A 23 -14.50 2.35 5.15
C ASP A 23 -13.82 2.54 3.78
N MET A 24 -12.53 2.85 3.77
CA MET A 24 -11.77 3.04 2.53
C MET A 24 -11.67 1.72 1.74
N VAL A 25 -11.40 0.61 2.42
CA VAL A 25 -11.32 -0.70 1.79
C VAL A 25 -12.70 -1.18 1.33
N ALA A 26 -13.75 -0.96 2.14
CA ALA A 26 -15.13 -1.27 1.77
C ALA A 26 -15.56 -0.50 0.50
N GLU A 27 -15.16 0.76 0.35
CA GLU A 27 -15.46 1.54 -0.85
C GLU A 27 -14.71 1.00 -2.08
N ALA A 28 -13.44 0.61 -1.93
CA ALA A 28 -12.70 -0.04 -3.00
C ALA A 28 -13.34 -1.38 -3.41
N GLU A 29 -13.80 -2.16 -2.44
CA GLU A 29 -14.54 -3.41 -2.69
C GLU A 29 -15.84 -3.16 -3.45
N ARG A 30 -16.60 -2.14 -3.04
CA ARG A 30 -17.85 -1.73 -3.72
C ARG A 30 -17.63 -1.31 -5.17
N ILE A 31 -16.52 -0.63 -5.47
CA ILE A 31 -16.21 -0.12 -6.82
C ILE A 31 -15.66 -1.22 -7.72
N HIS A 32 -14.72 -2.00 -7.24
CA HIS A 32 -13.92 -2.92 -8.07
C HIS A 32 -14.40 -4.38 -8.02
N HIS A 33 -15.26 -4.74 -7.06
CA HIS A 33 -15.74 -6.09 -6.81
C HIS A 33 -14.63 -7.16 -6.80
N PRO A 34 -13.51 -6.92 -6.06
CA PRO A 34 -12.41 -7.87 -6.05
C PRO A 34 -12.75 -9.11 -5.23
N SER A 35 -12.04 -10.21 -5.51
CA SER A 35 -12.07 -11.39 -4.64
C SER A 35 -11.46 -11.08 -3.27
N ALA A 36 -11.75 -11.89 -2.25
CA ALA A 36 -11.30 -11.64 -0.88
C ALA A 36 -9.77 -11.45 -0.76
N VAL A 37 -8.99 -12.26 -1.47
CA VAL A 37 -7.53 -12.15 -1.45
C VAL A 37 -7.03 -10.87 -2.10
N VAL A 38 -7.66 -10.41 -3.18
CA VAL A 38 -7.31 -9.14 -3.84
C VAL A 38 -7.78 -7.95 -3.03
N THR A 39 -8.95 -8.06 -2.35
CA THR A 39 -9.40 -7.04 -1.38
C THR A 39 -8.36 -6.86 -0.27
N ALA A 40 -7.82 -7.95 0.26
CA ALA A 40 -6.77 -7.90 1.28
C ALA A 40 -5.48 -7.24 0.75
N ALA A 41 -5.04 -7.61 -0.46
CA ALA A 41 -3.85 -7.02 -1.09
C ALA A 41 -4.02 -5.53 -1.33
N LEU A 42 -5.11 -5.15 -2.01
CA LEU A 42 -5.42 -3.75 -2.33
C LEU A 42 -5.62 -2.92 -1.06
N GLY A 43 -6.34 -3.46 -0.07
CA GLY A 43 -6.59 -2.80 1.20
C GLY A 43 -5.31 -2.49 1.98
N ARG A 44 -4.37 -3.42 2.04
CA ARG A 44 -3.05 -3.19 2.65
C ARG A 44 -2.28 -2.08 1.93
N LEU A 45 -2.30 -2.08 0.61
CA LEU A 45 -1.60 -1.07 -0.18
C LEU A 45 -2.25 0.31 -0.04
N LEU A 46 -3.59 0.39 -0.06
CA LEU A 46 -4.34 1.63 0.19
C LEU A 46 -4.04 2.21 1.57
N THR A 47 -4.04 1.36 2.61
CA THR A 47 -3.72 1.78 3.98
C THR A 47 -2.31 2.37 4.06
N ALA A 48 -1.33 1.68 3.49
CA ALA A 48 0.05 2.16 3.49
C ALA A 48 0.20 3.46 2.71
N SER A 49 -0.41 3.56 1.51
CA SER A 49 -0.34 4.78 0.70
C SER A 49 -0.98 5.97 1.41
N SER A 50 -2.12 5.79 2.07
CA SER A 50 -2.79 6.81 2.85
C SER A 50 -1.90 7.32 4.00
N MET A 51 -1.33 6.42 4.79
CA MET A 51 -0.41 6.81 5.87
C MET A 51 0.84 7.52 5.35
N MET A 52 1.41 7.07 4.23
CA MET A 52 2.56 7.73 3.61
C MET A 52 2.17 9.09 3.02
N GLY A 53 0.95 9.23 2.49
CA GLY A 53 0.40 10.49 1.99
C GLY A 53 0.36 11.56 3.08
N ILE A 54 -0.14 11.24 4.25
CA ILE A 54 -0.22 12.16 5.40
C ILE A 54 1.16 12.68 5.85
N LEU A 55 2.24 11.98 5.52
CA LEU A 55 3.60 12.41 5.83
C LEU A 55 4.19 13.36 4.78
N LEU A 56 3.51 13.58 3.67
CA LEU A 56 3.93 14.53 2.64
C LEU A 56 3.81 15.97 3.18
N LYS A 57 4.70 16.84 2.73
CA LYS A 57 4.80 18.22 3.25
C LYS A 57 4.04 19.23 2.39
N GLY A 58 4.01 19.03 1.09
CA GLY A 58 3.31 19.89 0.16
C GLY A 58 1.83 19.57 0.08
N ARG A 59 0.99 20.59 -0.03
CA ARG A 59 -0.48 20.40 -0.12
C ARG A 59 -0.90 19.63 -1.38
N ASP A 60 -0.17 19.85 -2.47
CA ASP A 60 -0.46 19.24 -3.77
C ASP A 60 0.42 18.00 -4.04
N ASP A 61 1.19 17.57 -3.02
CA ASP A 61 2.03 16.38 -3.12
C ASP A 61 1.18 15.12 -3.17
N SER A 62 1.70 14.11 -3.87
CA SER A 62 1.11 12.78 -3.90
C SER A 62 2.17 11.68 -3.80
N VAL A 63 1.74 10.51 -3.35
CA VAL A 63 2.56 9.30 -3.33
C VAL A 63 1.82 8.17 -4.03
N THR A 64 2.51 7.48 -4.93
CA THR A 64 2.01 6.30 -5.61
C THR A 64 2.82 5.09 -5.19
N LEU A 65 2.13 4.06 -4.73
CA LEU A 65 2.69 2.74 -4.48
C LEU A 65 2.24 1.79 -5.60
N LYS A 66 3.19 1.14 -6.25
CA LYS A 66 2.92 0.16 -7.30
C LYS A 66 3.64 -1.14 -6.98
N LEU A 67 2.87 -2.20 -6.79
CA LEU A 67 3.36 -3.57 -6.69
C LEU A 67 3.28 -4.21 -8.07
N SER A 68 4.42 -4.70 -8.55
CA SER A 68 4.53 -5.41 -9.81
C SER A 68 5.15 -6.77 -9.54
N GLY A 69 4.31 -7.70 -9.10
CA GLY A 69 4.70 -9.08 -8.80
C GLY A 69 4.37 -10.04 -9.92
N ASN A 70 4.81 -11.29 -9.76
CA ASN A 70 4.57 -12.38 -10.73
C ASN A 70 3.31 -13.20 -10.42
N GLY A 71 2.46 -12.74 -9.51
CA GLY A 71 1.22 -13.43 -9.16
C GLY A 71 0.04 -13.06 -10.06
N PRO A 72 -1.08 -13.82 -9.95
CA PRO A 72 -2.25 -13.66 -10.83
C PRO A 72 -3.01 -12.34 -10.66
N ALA A 73 -2.85 -11.61 -9.54
CA ALA A 73 -3.46 -10.29 -9.36
C ALA A 73 -2.89 -9.24 -10.32
N GLY A 74 -1.72 -9.51 -10.90
CA GLY A 74 -1.01 -8.56 -11.75
C GLY A 74 -0.51 -7.35 -10.94
N THR A 75 -0.51 -6.20 -11.57
CA THR A 75 -0.13 -4.96 -10.89
C THR A 75 -1.22 -4.54 -9.89
N VAL A 76 -0.81 -4.23 -8.67
CA VAL A 76 -1.65 -3.57 -7.67
C VAL A 76 -1.10 -2.17 -7.43
N MET A 77 -1.95 -1.16 -7.52
CA MET A 77 -1.53 0.24 -7.42
C MET A 77 -2.43 1.02 -6.47
N ALA A 78 -1.83 1.90 -5.69
CA ALA A 78 -2.54 2.86 -4.85
C ALA A 78 -1.85 4.22 -4.90
N VAL A 79 -2.65 5.29 -4.91
CA VAL A 79 -2.20 6.68 -4.90
C VAL A 79 -2.85 7.38 -3.74
N ALA A 80 -2.09 8.16 -3.00
CA ALA A 80 -2.62 9.01 -1.93
C ALA A 80 -2.10 10.45 -2.05
N ASP A 81 -2.96 11.39 -1.67
CA ASP A 81 -2.60 12.80 -1.52
C ASP A 81 -2.06 13.12 -0.11
N SER A 82 -1.68 14.36 0.12
CA SER A 82 -1.16 14.83 1.41
C SER A 82 -2.21 14.89 2.53
N GLU A 83 -3.49 14.76 2.21
CA GLU A 83 -4.57 14.65 3.19
C GLU A 83 -4.87 13.18 3.56
N GLY A 84 -4.20 12.22 2.90
CA GLY A 84 -4.38 10.79 3.12
C GLY A 84 -5.56 10.19 2.36
N ASN A 85 -6.19 10.93 1.45
CA ASN A 85 -7.20 10.35 0.56
C ASN A 85 -6.50 9.39 -0.41
N ALA A 86 -6.91 8.15 -0.40
CA ALA A 86 -6.29 7.12 -1.23
C ALA A 86 -7.29 6.50 -2.21
N ARG A 87 -6.78 6.14 -3.38
CA ARG A 87 -7.48 5.38 -4.41
C ARG A 87 -6.52 4.37 -5.03
N GLY A 88 -7.06 3.28 -5.52
CA GLY A 88 -6.23 2.24 -6.10
C GLY A 88 -7.03 1.18 -6.82
N TYR A 89 -6.31 0.28 -7.47
CA TYR A 89 -6.89 -0.85 -8.18
C TYR A 89 -5.91 -2.02 -8.25
N ALA A 90 -6.43 -3.20 -8.62
CA ALA A 90 -5.64 -4.34 -9.05
C ALA A 90 -5.95 -4.64 -10.52
N ALA A 91 -4.94 -5.00 -11.29
CA ALA A 91 -5.10 -5.30 -12.72
C ALA A 91 -6.07 -6.46 -12.93
N ASN A 92 -5.98 -7.50 -12.11
CA ASN A 92 -6.94 -8.60 -12.06
C ASN A 92 -7.64 -8.58 -10.69
N PRO A 93 -8.85 -8.03 -10.60
CA PRO A 93 -9.55 -7.92 -9.32
C PRO A 93 -10.08 -9.28 -8.82
N VAL A 94 -10.29 -10.24 -9.70
CA VAL A 94 -10.82 -11.56 -9.33
C VAL A 94 -9.73 -12.61 -9.47
N VAL A 95 -9.27 -13.12 -8.33
CA VAL A 95 -8.26 -14.18 -8.23
C VAL A 95 -8.79 -15.24 -7.28
N GLU A 96 -8.95 -16.46 -7.77
CA GLU A 96 -9.40 -17.63 -7.02
C GLU A 96 -8.21 -18.55 -6.75
N ILE A 97 -7.69 -18.48 -5.53
CA ILE A 97 -6.58 -19.34 -5.07
C ILE A 97 -6.94 -19.96 -3.71
N PRO A 98 -6.41 -21.13 -3.37
CA PRO A 98 -6.65 -21.75 -2.08
C PRO A 98 -6.18 -20.90 -0.92
N LEU A 99 -6.83 -21.04 0.23
CA LEU A 99 -6.31 -20.51 1.48
C LEU A 99 -4.98 -21.17 1.84
N LYS A 100 -4.17 -20.46 2.63
CA LYS A 100 -2.99 -21.05 3.27
C LYS A 100 -3.40 -22.20 4.20
N THR A 101 -2.46 -23.07 4.53
CA THR A 101 -2.68 -24.20 5.45
C THR A 101 -3.21 -23.81 6.82
N ASN A 102 -2.96 -22.55 7.24
CA ASN A 102 -3.48 -21.98 8.48
C ASN A 102 -4.87 -21.31 8.33
N GLY A 103 -5.53 -21.47 7.19
CA GLY A 103 -6.86 -20.91 6.90
C GLY A 103 -6.88 -19.42 6.54
N LYS A 104 -5.71 -18.76 6.42
CA LYS A 104 -5.63 -17.35 6.04
C LYS A 104 -5.58 -17.16 4.53
N LEU A 105 -5.97 -15.98 4.07
CA LEU A 105 -5.84 -15.57 2.67
C LEU A 105 -4.36 -15.58 2.24
N ASP A 106 -4.08 -16.13 1.06
CA ASP A 106 -2.73 -16.18 0.51
C ASP A 106 -2.43 -14.96 -0.36
N VAL A 107 -2.19 -13.83 0.30
CA VAL A 107 -1.91 -12.56 -0.38
C VAL A 107 -0.63 -12.67 -1.20
N SER A 108 0.41 -13.30 -0.67
CA SER A 108 1.66 -13.52 -1.41
C SER A 108 1.46 -14.40 -2.65
N GLY A 109 0.56 -15.38 -2.59
CA GLY A 109 0.18 -16.18 -3.75
C GLY A 109 -0.54 -15.37 -4.83
N ALA A 110 -1.37 -14.41 -4.43
CA ALA A 110 -2.08 -13.53 -5.36
C ALA A 110 -1.18 -12.47 -6.00
N VAL A 111 -0.31 -11.84 -5.21
CA VAL A 111 0.61 -10.77 -5.64
C VAL A 111 1.84 -11.34 -6.33
N GLY A 112 2.36 -12.45 -5.83
CA GLY A 112 3.63 -13.03 -6.21
C GLY A 112 4.77 -12.58 -5.29
N THR A 113 5.82 -13.40 -5.24
CA THR A 113 6.99 -13.16 -4.40
C THR A 113 8.19 -12.62 -5.19
N GLN A 114 8.09 -12.62 -6.53
CA GLN A 114 9.11 -12.09 -7.43
C GLN A 114 8.57 -10.86 -8.14
N GLY A 115 9.26 -9.75 -7.99
CA GLY A 115 8.85 -8.49 -8.59
C GLY A 115 9.39 -7.30 -7.80
N MET A 116 8.79 -6.15 -8.02
CA MET A 116 9.25 -4.88 -7.48
C MET A 116 8.11 -4.09 -6.83
N LEU A 117 8.43 -3.43 -5.73
CA LEU A 117 7.65 -2.33 -5.18
C LEU A 117 8.25 -1.02 -5.68
N TYR A 118 7.46 -0.20 -6.34
CA TYR A 118 7.81 1.16 -6.73
C TYR A 118 7.08 2.15 -5.83
N VAL A 119 7.80 3.18 -5.40
CA VAL A 119 7.26 4.31 -4.64
C VAL A 119 7.60 5.59 -5.40
N MET A 120 6.59 6.26 -5.90
CA MET A 120 6.73 7.51 -6.64
C MET A 120 6.19 8.66 -5.79
N ARG A 121 6.99 9.71 -5.62
CA ARG A 121 6.56 10.96 -4.97
C ARG A 121 6.53 12.07 -5.99
N ASP A 122 5.37 12.69 -6.14
CA ASP A 122 5.19 13.88 -6.97
C ASP A 122 4.97 15.07 -6.04
N SER A 123 5.85 16.06 -6.11
CA SER A 123 5.80 17.29 -5.33
C SER A 123 5.54 18.52 -6.22
N GLY A 124 4.93 18.31 -7.39
CA GLY A 124 4.63 19.40 -8.34
C GLY A 124 5.86 20.02 -8.99
N GLY A 125 7.04 19.38 -8.85
CA GLY A 125 8.29 19.81 -9.49
C GLY A 125 8.44 19.27 -10.91
N ALA A 126 9.64 19.38 -11.46
CA ALA A 126 9.91 19.00 -12.85
C ALA A 126 9.79 17.50 -13.10
N GLU A 127 10.22 16.66 -12.14
CA GLU A 127 10.16 15.20 -12.26
C GLU A 127 9.80 14.56 -10.90
N PRO A 128 8.92 13.53 -10.89
CA PRO A 128 8.64 12.75 -9.70
C PRO A 128 9.89 11.98 -9.24
N TYR A 129 10.07 11.87 -7.93
CA TYR A 129 11.06 10.95 -7.37
C TYR A 129 10.50 9.52 -7.42
N VAL A 130 11.28 8.59 -7.94
CA VAL A 130 10.93 7.16 -8.02
C VAL A 130 11.97 6.33 -7.28
N GLY A 131 11.55 5.70 -6.19
CA GLY A 131 12.30 4.65 -5.51
C GLY A 131 11.72 3.28 -5.83
N CYS A 132 12.55 2.25 -5.80
CA CYS A 132 12.07 0.87 -5.96
C CYS A 132 12.89 -0.10 -5.12
N THR A 133 12.27 -1.22 -4.77
CA THR A 133 12.90 -2.33 -4.05
C THR A 133 12.31 -3.65 -4.51
N PRO A 134 13.11 -4.74 -4.56
CA PRO A 134 12.56 -6.06 -4.79
C PRO A 134 11.53 -6.44 -3.72
N LEU A 135 10.53 -7.23 -4.11
CA LEU A 135 9.60 -7.83 -3.16
C LEU A 135 10.35 -8.81 -2.24
N VAL A 136 10.01 -8.76 -0.96
CA VAL A 136 10.57 -9.65 0.07
C VAL A 136 9.66 -10.84 0.29
N SER A 137 8.36 -10.60 0.46
CA SER A 137 7.37 -11.63 0.77
C SER A 137 6.12 -11.62 -0.12
N GLY A 138 5.79 -10.50 -0.73
CA GLY A 138 4.51 -10.31 -1.41
C GLY A 138 3.32 -10.16 -0.46
N GLU A 139 3.56 -10.08 0.86
CA GLU A 139 2.52 -9.82 1.89
C GLU A 139 2.26 -8.33 2.09
N ILE A 140 2.96 -7.48 1.36
CA ILE A 140 2.85 -6.02 1.26
C ILE A 140 3.43 -5.29 2.47
N ALA A 141 3.06 -5.63 3.70
CA ALA A 141 3.58 -4.94 4.89
C ALA A 141 5.10 -5.08 5.03
N GLU A 142 5.63 -6.29 4.81
CA GLU A 142 7.07 -6.54 4.84
C GLU A 142 7.79 -5.85 3.69
N ASP A 143 7.18 -5.84 2.51
CA ASP A 143 7.73 -5.18 1.31
C ASP A 143 7.86 -3.67 1.52
N ILE A 144 6.85 -3.04 2.13
CA ILE A 144 6.88 -1.61 2.49
C ILE A 144 7.90 -1.36 3.61
N THR A 145 7.99 -2.23 4.60
CA THR A 145 9.00 -2.14 5.67
C THR A 145 10.40 -2.18 5.09
N GLN A 146 10.66 -3.07 4.15
CA GLN A 146 11.93 -3.15 3.44
C GLN A 146 12.25 -1.84 2.71
N TYR A 147 11.30 -1.29 1.95
CA TYR A 147 11.47 -0.01 1.29
C TYR A 147 11.80 1.11 2.28
N LEU A 148 11.02 1.25 3.34
CA LEU A 148 11.21 2.30 4.34
C LEU A 148 12.55 2.16 5.08
N SER A 149 13.02 0.94 5.32
CA SER A 149 14.32 0.71 5.95
C SER A 149 15.49 1.15 5.06
N LEU A 150 15.35 1.00 3.74
CA LEU A 150 16.40 1.38 2.77
C LEU A 150 16.52 2.89 2.58
N ILE A 151 15.43 3.64 2.64
CA ILE A 151 15.46 5.11 2.46
C ILE A 151 16.09 5.83 3.65
N HIS A 152 16.30 5.17 4.78
CA HIS A 152 16.93 5.72 5.98
C HIS A 152 18.41 5.35 6.13
N ILE A 153 18.95 4.59 5.20
CA ILE A 153 20.39 4.30 5.14
C ILE A 153 21.13 5.53 4.51
#